data_f1e8d436a61c0c0a69c600cb63600d7a
#
_entry.id   f1e8d436a61c0c0a69c600cb63600d7a
#
_cell.length_a   1.000
_cell.length_b   1.000
_cell.length_c   1.000
_cell.angle_alpha   90.00
_cell.angle_beta   90.00
_cell.angle_gamma   90.00
#
_symmetry.space_group_name_H-M   'P 1'
#
loop_
_entity.id
_entity.type
_entity.pdbx_description
1 polymer ?
#
loop_
_entity_poly.entity_id
_entity_poly.type
_entity_poly.pdbx_seq_one_letter_code
_entity_poly.pdbx_strand_id
1 'polypeptide(L)'
;MKARLSRFLLIVALVVGGTAIISTAAADEDWEKDWTVVTMARDGSWGVGIDHHIAGANAAAIRECKAGGGSDCGAEFAATRGGWIIGLRCDDYRILVAGKDLREAEAAALYREIDLKQLYVSDLPACHRVLTVDPRGAVTTASPRFSGRP
;
A
#
# COMPACT_ATOMS: atom_id res chain seq x y z
N MET A 1 48.14 47.13 58.87
CA MET A 1 48.30 46.09 57.85
C MET A 1 46.90 45.45 57.65
N LYS A 2 46.29 45.65 56.48
CA LYS A 2 44.88 45.38 56.24
C LYS A 2 44.72 44.02 55.60
N ALA A 3 44.04 43.07 56.27
CA ALA A 3 43.67 41.79 55.68
C ALA A 3 42.37 41.95 54.84
N ARG A 4 42.44 41.59 53.58
CA ARG A 4 41.26 41.55 52.67
C ARG A 4 40.65 40.14 52.72
N LEU A 5 39.42 40.04 53.28
CA LEU A 5 38.58 38.85 53.15
C LEU A 5 38.05 38.81 51.73
N SER A 6 38.40 37.76 51.02
CA SER A 6 37.83 37.43 49.70
C SER A 6 36.55 36.59 49.94
N ARG A 7 35.39 37.15 49.59
CA ARG A 7 34.11 36.43 49.62
C ARG A 7 33.99 35.60 48.36
N PHE A 8 34.10 34.32 48.52
CA PHE A 8 33.68 33.35 47.45
C PHE A 8 32.14 33.28 47.39
N LEU A 9 31.57 33.81 46.33
CA LEU A 9 30.17 33.63 46.00
C LEU A 9 30.04 32.25 45.29
N LEU A 10 29.40 31.33 46.01
CA LEU A 10 29.02 30.03 45.42
C LEU A 10 27.72 30.26 44.62
N ILE A 11 27.83 30.27 43.30
CA ILE A 11 26.68 30.25 42.42
C ILE A 11 26.27 28.78 42.19
N VAL A 12 25.19 28.38 42.90
CA VAL A 12 24.54 27.10 42.63
C VAL A 12 23.65 27.29 41.42
N ALA A 13 24.07 26.79 40.27
CA ALA A 13 23.28 26.71 39.07
C ALA A 13 22.29 25.55 39.21
N LEU A 14 21.03 25.87 39.45
CA LEU A 14 19.91 24.91 39.35
C LEU A 14 19.67 24.63 37.87
N VAL A 15 20.15 23.48 37.37
CA VAL A 15 19.76 22.96 36.08
C VAL A 15 18.39 22.33 36.23
N VAL A 16 17.34 23.12 35.94
CA VAL A 16 16.00 22.57 35.76
C VAL A 16 15.98 21.84 34.41
N GLY A 17 16.18 20.51 34.47
CA GLY A 17 16.03 19.65 33.34
C GLY A 17 14.57 19.56 32.88
N GLY A 18 14.16 20.49 32.01
CA GLY A 18 12.91 20.41 31.31
C GLY A 18 13.00 19.26 30.28
N THR A 19 12.45 18.08 30.61
CA THR A 19 12.15 17.04 29.61
C THR A 19 11.10 17.61 28.68
N ALA A 20 11.53 18.10 27.51
CA ALA A 20 10.63 18.41 26.42
C ALA A 20 10.00 17.08 25.99
N ILE A 21 8.76 16.84 26.40
CA ILE A 21 7.91 15.80 25.84
C ILE A 21 7.64 16.26 24.42
N ILE A 22 8.40 15.75 23.46
CA ILE A 22 8.05 15.88 22.07
C ILE A 22 6.82 14.99 21.89
N SER A 23 5.64 15.58 22.04
CA SER A 23 4.41 14.98 21.53
C SER A 23 4.58 14.99 20.01
N THR A 24 5.03 13.86 19.47
CA THR A 24 4.75 13.55 18.09
C THR A 24 3.23 13.39 18.04
N ALA A 25 2.53 14.49 17.71
CA ALA A 25 1.18 14.36 17.17
C ALA A 25 1.35 13.41 15.97
N ALA A 26 0.94 12.16 16.14
CA ALA A 26 0.66 11.30 15.02
C ALA A 26 -0.34 12.13 14.20
N ALA A 27 0.09 12.60 13.03
CA ALA A 27 -0.84 13.09 12.05
C ALA A 27 -1.80 11.91 11.87
N ASP A 28 -3.05 12.09 12.29
CA ASP A 28 -4.14 11.22 11.87
C ASP A 28 -4.15 11.39 10.35
N GLU A 29 -3.39 10.54 9.70
CA GLU A 29 -3.37 10.46 8.25
C GLU A 29 -4.76 9.99 7.86
N ASP A 30 -5.52 10.89 7.29
CA ASP A 30 -6.92 10.74 6.89
C ASP A 30 -7.01 9.85 5.62
N TRP A 31 -6.21 8.75 5.63
CA TRP A 31 -6.07 7.78 4.55
C TRP A 31 -7.41 7.12 4.18
N GLU A 32 -8.39 7.13 5.09
CA GLU A 32 -9.76 6.66 4.83
C GLU A 32 -10.49 7.54 3.80
N LYS A 33 -10.01 8.77 3.57
CA LYS A 33 -10.60 9.69 2.59
C LYS A 33 -10.01 9.56 1.20
N ASP A 34 -8.82 8.98 1.08
CA ASP A 34 -8.15 8.83 -0.19
C ASP A 34 -8.63 7.59 -0.94
N TRP A 35 -8.68 7.73 -2.25
CA TRP A 35 -8.85 6.59 -3.13
C TRP A 35 -7.51 5.89 -3.34
N THR A 36 -7.50 4.59 -3.13
CA THR A 36 -6.44 3.71 -3.60
C THR A 36 -6.93 3.00 -4.85
N VAL A 37 -6.20 3.14 -5.95
CA VAL A 37 -6.48 2.48 -7.22
C VAL A 37 -5.29 1.61 -7.58
N VAL A 38 -5.57 0.40 -8.03
CA VAL A 38 -4.57 -0.53 -8.57
C VAL A 38 -4.97 -0.88 -9.99
N THR A 39 -4.02 -0.84 -10.90
CA THR A 39 -4.16 -1.39 -12.26
C THR A 39 -3.09 -2.43 -12.52
N MET A 40 -3.40 -3.43 -13.35
CA MET A 40 -2.48 -4.49 -13.72
C MET A 40 -2.58 -4.75 -15.23
N ALA A 41 -1.44 -4.77 -15.90
CA ALA A 41 -1.30 -5.12 -17.30
C ALA A 41 -1.19 -6.64 -17.50
N ARG A 42 -1.42 -7.12 -18.72
CA ARG A 42 -1.34 -8.57 -19.06
C ARG A 42 0.04 -9.17 -18.85
N ASP A 43 1.09 -8.38 -19.05
CA ASP A 43 2.47 -8.80 -18.83
C ASP A 43 2.82 -8.97 -17.34
N GLY A 44 1.90 -8.60 -16.43
CA GLY A 44 2.06 -8.65 -14.98
C GLY A 44 2.60 -7.37 -14.39
N SER A 45 2.90 -6.34 -15.19
CA SER A 45 3.21 -5.00 -14.67
C SER A 45 2.00 -4.43 -13.95
N TRP A 46 2.21 -3.76 -12.85
CA TRP A 46 1.14 -3.14 -12.06
C TRP A 46 1.56 -1.76 -11.57
N GLY A 47 0.57 -0.99 -11.14
CA GLY A 47 0.79 0.30 -10.49
C GLY A 47 -0.30 0.60 -9.48
N VAL A 48 0.06 1.36 -8.46
CA VAL A 48 -0.82 1.84 -7.38
C VAL A 48 -0.85 3.36 -7.42
N GLY A 49 -2.02 3.92 -7.28
CA GLY A 49 -2.21 5.36 -7.16
C GLY A 49 -3.08 5.70 -5.98
N ILE A 50 -2.71 6.75 -5.27
CA ILE A 50 -3.45 7.27 -4.12
C ILE A 50 -3.73 8.75 -4.37
N ASP A 51 -4.98 9.17 -4.19
CA ASP A 51 -5.41 10.57 -4.38
C ASP A 51 -6.79 10.77 -3.75
N HIS A 52 -7.10 11.98 -3.34
CA HIS A 52 -8.44 12.37 -2.86
C HIS A 52 -9.53 12.16 -3.92
N HIS A 53 -9.15 12.18 -5.21
CA HIS A 53 -10.04 11.95 -6.34
C HIS A 53 -9.69 10.64 -7.06
N ILE A 54 -10.69 9.80 -7.31
CA ILE A 54 -10.49 8.52 -8.00
C ILE A 54 -9.81 8.68 -9.37
N ALA A 55 -10.08 9.78 -10.09
CA ALA A 55 -9.45 10.05 -11.38
C ALA A 55 -7.95 10.33 -11.22
N GLY A 56 -7.53 11.05 -10.18
CA GLY A 56 -6.12 11.29 -9.84
C GLY A 56 -5.40 10.01 -9.46
N ALA A 57 -6.00 9.21 -8.57
CA ALA A 57 -5.50 7.91 -8.17
C ALA A 57 -5.33 6.96 -9.38
N ASN A 58 -6.34 6.89 -10.26
CA ASN A 58 -6.26 6.07 -11.48
C ASN A 58 -5.15 6.53 -12.42
N ALA A 59 -5.03 7.83 -12.64
CA ALA A 59 -3.95 8.37 -13.48
C ALA A 59 -2.56 8.07 -12.89
N ALA A 60 -2.40 8.13 -11.56
CA ALA A 60 -1.17 7.77 -10.89
C ALA A 60 -0.85 6.27 -11.04
N ALA A 61 -1.84 5.39 -10.81
CA ALA A 61 -1.69 3.94 -10.99
C ALA A 61 -1.27 3.57 -12.41
N ILE A 62 -1.90 4.20 -13.43
CA ILE A 62 -1.54 3.97 -14.84
C ILE A 62 -0.10 4.41 -15.13
N ARG A 63 0.34 5.56 -14.62
CA ARG A 63 1.71 6.03 -14.82
C ARG A 63 2.73 5.05 -14.22
N GLU A 64 2.49 4.57 -13.00
CA GLU A 64 3.36 3.62 -12.33
C GLU A 64 3.42 2.28 -13.07
N CYS A 65 2.28 1.73 -13.46
CA CYS A 65 2.19 0.51 -14.26
C CYS A 65 2.98 0.63 -15.58
N LYS A 66 2.84 1.75 -16.29
CA LYS A 66 3.60 2.02 -17.54
C LYS A 66 5.10 2.17 -17.28
N ALA A 67 5.50 2.79 -16.17
CA ALA A 67 6.90 2.86 -15.78
C ALA A 67 7.50 1.48 -15.50
N GLY A 68 6.69 0.52 -15.04
CA GLY A 68 7.04 -0.90 -14.91
C GLY A 68 7.05 -1.70 -16.22
N GLY A 69 6.73 -1.07 -17.37
CA GLY A 69 6.74 -1.68 -18.69
C GLY A 69 5.37 -2.11 -19.23
N GLY A 70 4.30 -1.96 -18.46
CA GLY A 70 2.96 -2.39 -18.85
C GLY A 70 2.42 -1.64 -20.07
N SER A 71 1.89 -2.36 -21.06
CA SER A 71 1.37 -1.79 -22.30
C SER A 71 -0.12 -1.47 -22.26
N ASP A 72 -0.91 -2.26 -21.52
CA ASP A 72 -2.37 -2.15 -21.42
C ASP A 72 -2.84 -1.72 -20.02
N CYS A 73 -2.03 -0.92 -19.33
CA CYS A 73 -2.35 -0.33 -18.02
C CYS A 73 -3.64 0.49 -18.07
N GLY A 74 -4.51 0.29 -17.09
CA GLY A 74 -5.81 0.98 -16.98
C GLY A 74 -6.97 0.25 -17.66
N ALA A 75 -6.71 -0.81 -18.43
CA ALA A 75 -7.78 -1.63 -19.03
C ALA A 75 -8.56 -2.41 -17.95
N GLU A 76 -7.89 -2.76 -16.86
CA GLU A 76 -8.48 -3.35 -15.68
C GLU A 76 -7.94 -2.68 -14.43
N PHE A 77 -8.82 -2.37 -13.49
CA PHE A 77 -8.44 -1.73 -12.23
C PHE A 77 -9.41 -2.11 -11.11
N ALA A 78 -8.92 -2.03 -9.87
CA ALA A 78 -9.73 -2.03 -8.65
C ALA A 78 -9.51 -0.73 -7.89
N ALA A 79 -10.55 -0.25 -7.22
CA ALA A 79 -10.50 0.99 -6.45
C ALA A 79 -11.22 0.81 -5.11
N THR A 80 -10.68 1.42 -4.06
CA THR A 80 -11.29 1.44 -2.73
C THR A 80 -10.91 2.70 -1.96
N ARG A 81 -11.68 3.02 -0.92
CA ARG A 81 -11.30 3.98 0.12
C ARG A 81 -11.09 3.22 1.42
N GLY A 82 -9.88 3.27 1.97
CA GLY A 82 -9.57 2.62 3.25
C GLY A 82 -9.76 1.10 3.27
N GLY A 83 -9.81 0.45 2.12
CA GLY A 83 -9.97 -0.99 1.99
C GLY A 83 -8.73 -1.70 1.48
N TRP A 84 -8.85 -2.99 1.26
CA TRP A 84 -7.81 -3.86 0.72
C TRP A 84 -8.03 -4.14 -0.76
N ILE A 85 -6.95 -4.28 -1.52
CA ILE A 85 -6.99 -4.72 -2.91
C ILE A 85 -6.10 -5.95 -3.08
N ILE A 86 -6.61 -6.95 -3.79
CA ILE A 86 -5.86 -8.16 -4.16
C ILE A 86 -5.78 -8.26 -5.66
N GLY A 87 -4.57 -8.51 -6.16
CA GLY A 87 -4.31 -8.86 -7.55
C GLY A 87 -3.89 -10.31 -7.69
N LEU A 88 -4.62 -11.05 -8.54
CA LEU A 88 -4.28 -12.41 -8.93
C LEU A 88 -3.92 -12.44 -10.42
N ARG A 89 -3.05 -13.37 -10.78
CA ARG A 89 -2.74 -13.73 -12.15
C ARG A 89 -3.01 -15.20 -12.39
N CYS A 90 -3.70 -15.50 -13.50
CA CYS A 90 -4.06 -16.84 -13.93
C CYS A 90 -3.60 -16.98 -15.38
N ASP A 91 -2.30 -17.18 -15.60
CA ASP A 91 -1.63 -17.10 -16.88
C ASP A 91 -1.81 -15.72 -17.55
N ASP A 92 -2.53 -15.62 -18.66
CA ASP A 92 -2.81 -14.36 -19.37
C ASP A 92 -3.98 -13.57 -18.76
N TYR A 93 -4.72 -14.18 -17.86
CA TYR A 93 -5.84 -13.53 -17.17
C TYR A 93 -5.37 -12.87 -15.88
N ARG A 94 -6.02 -11.77 -15.54
CA ARG A 94 -5.79 -11.02 -14.33
C ARG A 94 -7.11 -10.76 -13.61
N ILE A 95 -7.05 -10.75 -12.30
CA ILE A 95 -8.18 -10.45 -11.42
C ILE A 95 -7.72 -9.38 -10.45
N LEU A 96 -8.43 -8.28 -10.41
CA LEU A 96 -8.26 -7.22 -9.42
C LEU A 96 -9.57 -7.06 -8.67
N VAL A 97 -9.53 -7.17 -7.35
CA VAL A 97 -10.70 -7.02 -6.49
C VAL A 97 -10.38 -6.17 -5.28
N ALA A 98 -11.40 -5.47 -4.78
CA ALA A 98 -11.33 -4.70 -3.55
C ALA A 98 -12.29 -5.27 -2.50
N GLY A 99 -11.95 -5.08 -1.22
CA GLY A 99 -12.80 -5.41 -0.08
C GLY A 99 -12.53 -4.42 1.06
N LYS A 100 -13.50 -4.25 1.97
CA LYS A 100 -13.34 -3.37 3.14
C LYS A 100 -12.27 -3.88 4.11
N ASP A 101 -12.08 -5.21 4.15
CA ASP A 101 -11.04 -5.88 4.90
C ASP A 101 -10.38 -6.97 4.05
N LEU A 102 -9.27 -7.52 4.53
CA LEU A 102 -8.51 -8.52 3.79
C LEU A 102 -9.33 -9.78 3.49
N ARG A 103 -10.16 -10.21 4.44
CA ARG A 103 -10.99 -11.41 4.29
C ARG A 103 -12.06 -11.22 3.20
N GLU A 104 -12.68 -10.05 3.15
CA GLU A 104 -13.65 -9.72 2.10
C GLU A 104 -12.97 -9.66 0.72
N ALA A 105 -11.79 -9.04 0.63
CA ALA A 105 -11.01 -9.01 -0.61
C ALA A 105 -10.60 -10.43 -1.05
N GLU A 106 -10.20 -11.31 -0.12
CA GLU A 106 -9.88 -12.73 -0.41
C GLU A 106 -11.10 -13.51 -0.89
N ALA A 107 -12.25 -13.32 -0.27
CA ALA A 107 -13.49 -13.93 -0.72
C ALA A 107 -13.89 -13.44 -2.11
N ALA A 108 -13.80 -12.15 -2.38
CA ALA A 108 -14.08 -11.57 -3.69
C ALA A 108 -13.14 -12.13 -4.77
N ALA A 109 -11.85 -12.29 -4.46
CA ALA A 109 -10.88 -12.87 -5.37
C ALA A 109 -11.23 -14.32 -5.74
N LEU A 110 -11.59 -15.13 -4.74
CA LEU A 110 -12.02 -16.52 -4.95
C LEU A 110 -13.29 -16.61 -5.80
N TYR A 111 -14.31 -15.79 -5.49
CA TYR A 111 -15.54 -15.75 -6.30
C TYR A 111 -15.26 -15.37 -7.74
N ARG A 112 -14.40 -14.36 -7.94
CA ARG A 112 -14.06 -13.92 -9.30
C ARG A 112 -13.29 -14.98 -10.09
N GLU A 113 -12.42 -15.75 -9.43
CA GLU A 113 -11.73 -16.89 -10.06
C GLU A 113 -12.73 -17.99 -10.46
N ILE A 114 -13.69 -18.32 -9.58
CA ILE A 114 -14.74 -19.32 -9.84
C ILE A 114 -15.60 -18.86 -11.03
N ASP A 115 -16.08 -17.62 -11.02
CA ASP A 115 -16.88 -17.07 -12.12
C ASP A 115 -16.14 -17.12 -13.44
N LEU A 116 -14.86 -16.75 -13.45
CA LEU A 116 -14.04 -16.76 -14.64
C LEU A 116 -13.93 -18.17 -15.23
N LYS A 117 -13.73 -19.18 -14.38
CA LYS A 117 -13.69 -20.59 -14.78
C LYS A 117 -15.02 -21.10 -15.30
N GLN A 118 -16.10 -20.79 -14.61
CA GLN A 118 -17.42 -21.34 -14.95
C GLN A 118 -18.05 -20.70 -16.19
N LEU A 119 -17.86 -19.37 -16.35
CA LEU A 119 -18.60 -18.61 -17.34
C LEU A 119 -17.80 -18.31 -18.60
N TYR A 120 -16.47 -18.27 -18.53
CA TYR A 120 -15.66 -17.75 -19.64
C TYR A 120 -14.51 -18.66 -20.05
N VAL A 121 -13.79 -19.28 -19.11
CA VAL A 121 -12.54 -20.03 -19.38
C VAL A 121 -12.53 -21.30 -18.56
N SER A 122 -13.14 -22.38 -19.08
CA SER A 122 -13.27 -23.66 -18.36
C SER A 122 -11.94 -24.33 -18.01
N ASP A 123 -10.90 -24.08 -18.76
CA ASP A 123 -9.54 -24.58 -18.59
C ASP A 123 -8.59 -23.58 -17.95
N LEU A 124 -9.13 -22.56 -17.28
CA LEU A 124 -8.33 -21.52 -16.58
C LEU A 124 -7.33 -22.17 -15.63
N PRO A 125 -6.03 -21.88 -15.77
CA PRO A 125 -5.01 -22.33 -14.82
C PRO A 125 -5.26 -21.82 -13.41
N ALA A 126 -4.63 -22.45 -12.41
CA ALA A 126 -4.71 -21.98 -11.04
C ALA A 126 -4.15 -20.55 -10.93
N CYS A 127 -4.96 -19.67 -10.33
CA CYS A 127 -4.54 -18.30 -10.09
C CYS A 127 -3.55 -18.23 -8.92
N HIS A 128 -2.60 -17.32 -9.00
CA HIS A 128 -1.69 -17.02 -7.91
C HIS A 128 -1.75 -15.54 -7.56
N ARG A 129 -1.57 -15.24 -6.27
CA ARG A 129 -1.54 -13.86 -5.79
C ARG A 129 -0.26 -13.18 -6.27
N VAL A 130 -0.40 -12.04 -6.91
CA VAL A 130 0.72 -11.20 -7.38
C VAL A 130 1.00 -10.10 -6.38
N LEU A 131 -0.07 -9.45 -5.91
CA LEU A 131 0.04 -8.35 -4.97
C LEU A 131 -1.14 -8.30 -3.99
N THR A 132 -0.89 -7.68 -2.87
CA THR A 132 -1.90 -7.23 -1.90
C THR A 132 -1.59 -5.80 -1.55
N VAL A 133 -2.57 -4.93 -1.59
CA VAL A 133 -2.45 -3.52 -1.20
C VAL A 133 -3.30 -3.30 0.05
N ASP A 134 -2.70 -2.78 1.08
CA ASP A 134 -3.37 -2.48 2.35
C ASP A 134 -4.15 -1.14 2.28
N PRO A 135 -4.95 -0.81 3.30
CA PRO A 135 -5.71 0.43 3.32
C PRO A 135 -4.88 1.72 3.21
N ARG A 136 -3.60 1.67 3.52
CA ARG A 136 -2.66 2.81 3.41
C ARG A 136 -1.94 2.85 2.07
N GLY A 137 -2.25 1.92 1.16
CA GLY A 137 -1.60 1.80 -0.14
C GLY A 137 -0.25 1.09 -0.13
N ALA A 138 0.15 0.50 1.01
CA ALA A 138 1.37 -0.28 1.07
C ALA A 138 1.21 -1.61 0.33
N VAL A 139 2.16 -1.92 -0.55
CA VAL A 139 2.12 -3.08 -1.41
C VAL A 139 2.94 -4.22 -0.83
N THR A 140 2.32 -5.39 -0.71
CA THR A 140 3.01 -6.65 -0.48
C THR A 140 2.92 -7.48 -1.76
N THR A 141 4.06 -7.77 -2.36
CA THR A 141 4.15 -8.69 -3.51
C THR A 141 4.37 -10.10 -3.00
N ALA A 142 3.58 -11.06 -3.50
CA ALA A 142 3.93 -12.45 -3.32
C ALA A 142 5.19 -12.72 -4.16
N SER A 143 6.24 -13.26 -3.54
CA SER A 143 7.40 -13.74 -4.29
C SER A 143 6.88 -14.73 -5.34
N PRO A 144 7.24 -14.59 -6.63
CA PRO A 144 6.92 -15.60 -7.60
C PRO A 144 7.51 -16.90 -7.09
N ARG A 145 6.66 -17.86 -6.73
CA ARG A 145 7.12 -19.22 -6.56
C ARG A 145 7.55 -19.64 -7.96
N PHE A 146 8.84 -19.54 -8.23
CA PHE A 146 9.44 -20.27 -9.31
C PHE A 146 9.20 -21.74 -9.00
N SER A 147 8.07 -22.27 -9.45
CA SER A 147 7.93 -23.70 -9.63
C SER A 147 8.87 -24.02 -10.79
N GLY A 148 10.14 -24.30 -10.43
CA GLY A 148 11.07 -24.90 -11.35
C GLY A 148 10.39 -26.16 -11.87
N ARG A 149 9.89 -26.08 -13.09
CA ARG A 149 9.55 -27.28 -13.83
C ARG A 149 10.90 -27.84 -14.30
N PRO A 150 11.18 -29.13 -14.01
CA PRO A 150 12.41 -29.79 -14.45
C PRO A 150 12.49 -29.85 -15.99
#